data_39a5979650e0d18ce99ee305fabb16f2
#
_entry.id   39a5979650e0d18ce99ee305fabb16f2
#
_cell.length_a   1.000
_cell.length_b   1.000
_cell.length_c   1.000
_cell.angle_alpha   90.00
_cell.angle_beta   90.00
_cell.angle_gamma   90.00
#
_symmetry.space_group_name_H-M   'P 1'
#
loop_
_entity.id
_entity.type
_entity.pdbx_description
1 polymer ?
#
loop_
_entity_poly.entity_id
_entity_poly.type
_entity_poly.pdbx_seq_one_letter_code
_entity_poly.pdbx_strand_id
1 'polypeptide(L)'
;MISRRSFVRTALAYPFLSYATSAWGAGNIQKVSGAVYVNDQRISPSAEIRAGDSIVVSHDGELEFVLGEDAYRLGPRSVLTLERAGGGAVSALRLLTGAILGVFGRRHQRLPVHTAFATIGIRGTGVFVSTTPSQLYTCTCYGTTDLLAGAHNEVFSATHHNAHIVDRHGDGTMTVKASSMQGHDDEQLRRLEAYVGRRPLFDHT
;
A
#
# COMPACT_ATOMS: atom_id res chain seq x y z
N MET A 1 12.06 60.46 -61.55
CA MET A 1 11.40 59.11 -61.68
C MET A 1 12.16 58.18 -60.83
N ILE A 2 11.64 57.83 -59.61
CA ILE A 2 12.31 57.00 -58.61
C ILE A 2 11.54 55.70 -58.53
N SER A 3 12.18 54.61 -58.96
CA SER A 3 11.64 53.25 -58.97
C SER A 3 11.74 52.69 -57.54
N ARG A 4 10.59 52.29 -56.96
CA ARG A 4 10.51 51.57 -55.69
C ARG A 4 10.66 50.07 -55.97
N ARG A 5 11.77 49.50 -55.46
CA ARG A 5 11.94 48.02 -55.45
C ARG A 5 11.28 47.46 -54.18
N SER A 6 10.21 46.68 -54.37
CA SER A 6 9.55 45.92 -53.31
C SER A 6 10.38 44.67 -52.97
N PHE A 7 10.87 44.57 -51.74
CA PHE A 7 11.46 43.35 -51.20
C PHE A 7 10.35 42.47 -50.65
N VAL A 8 10.07 41.34 -51.30
CA VAL A 8 9.23 40.26 -50.76
C VAL A 8 10.08 39.44 -49.82
N ARG A 9 9.77 39.51 -48.49
CA ARG A 9 10.36 38.61 -47.50
C ARG A 9 9.55 37.34 -47.46
N THR A 10 10.09 36.25 -48.01
CA THR A 10 9.55 34.92 -47.86
C THR A 10 9.87 34.40 -46.45
N ALA A 11 8.85 34.29 -45.61
CA ALA A 11 8.96 33.66 -44.29
C ALA A 11 8.90 32.14 -44.49
N LEU A 12 10.00 31.45 -44.25
CA LEU A 12 10.06 30.01 -44.16
C LEU A 12 9.45 29.57 -42.81
N ALA A 13 8.22 29.07 -42.87
CA ALA A 13 7.58 28.41 -41.71
C ALA A 13 8.21 27.03 -41.52
N TYR A 14 9.00 26.85 -40.47
CA TYR A 14 9.43 25.53 -40.02
C TYR A 14 8.26 24.86 -39.31
N PRO A 15 7.84 23.63 -39.70
CA PRO A 15 6.89 22.89 -38.91
C PRO A 15 7.56 22.43 -37.63
N PHE A 16 7.11 22.96 -36.51
CA PHE A 16 7.42 22.40 -35.19
C PHE A 16 6.80 21.01 -35.14
N LEU A 17 7.59 19.94 -35.33
CA LEU A 17 7.23 18.59 -34.96
C LEU A 17 7.14 18.56 -33.42
N SER A 18 5.93 18.69 -32.91
CA SER A 18 5.64 18.39 -31.52
C SER A 18 5.79 16.87 -31.36
N TYR A 19 6.95 16.45 -30.86
CA TYR A 19 7.11 15.12 -30.32
C TYR A 19 6.20 15.04 -29.09
N ALA A 20 5.02 14.47 -29.26
CA ALA A 20 4.22 13.98 -28.15
C ALA A 20 5.05 12.88 -27.48
N THR A 21 5.80 13.23 -26.44
CA THR A 21 6.34 12.24 -25.52
C THR A 21 5.12 11.60 -24.87
N SER A 22 4.78 10.41 -25.34
CA SER A 22 3.90 9.51 -24.61
C SER A 22 4.54 9.34 -23.23
N ALA A 23 4.02 10.04 -22.22
CA ALA A 23 4.30 9.71 -20.85
C ALA A 23 3.76 8.30 -20.64
N TRP A 24 4.61 7.31 -20.81
CA TRP A 24 4.37 5.98 -20.30
C TRP A 24 4.20 6.18 -18.82
N GLY A 25 2.96 6.06 -18.36
CA GLY A 25 2.66 6.17 -16.93
C GLY A 25 3.60 5.23 -16.21
N ALA A 26 4.50 5.79 -15.40
CA ALA A 26 5.28 4.99 -14.48
C ALA A 26 4.26 4.20 -13.66
N GLY A 27 4.35 2.86 -13.71
CA GLY A 27 3.48 2.00 -12.91
C GLY A 27 3.58 2.43 -11.44
N ASN A 28 2.59 2.10 -10.67
CA ASN A 28 2.55 2.45 -9.23
C ASN A 28 3.40 1.52 -8.35
N ILE A 29 4.17 0.60 -8.94
CA ILE A 29 5.12 -0.27 -8.26
C ILE A 29 6.41 0.50 -7.98
N GLN A 30 6.82 0.54 -6.71
CA GLN A 30 8.04 1.20 -6.25
C GLN A 30 9.20 0.20 -6.13
N LYS A 31 8.89 -1.04 -5.78
CA LYS A 31 9.87 -2.13 -5.66
C LYS A 31 9.18 -3.46 -5.94
N VAL A 32 9.83 -4.32 -6.70
CA VAL A 32 9.46 -5.73 -6.84
C VAL A 32 10.71 -6.57 -6.88
N SER A 33 10.74 -7.66 -6.13
CA SER A 33 11.80 -8.66 -6.15
C SER A 33 11.23 -10.06 -6.03
N GLY A 34 11.96 -11.08 -6.48
CA GLY A 34 11.47 -12.44 -6.54
C GLY A 34 10.30 -12.62 -7.52
N ALA A 35 9.45 -13.60 -7.27
CA ALA A 35 8.27 -13.82 -8.09
C ALA A 35 7.03 -13.22 -7.41
N VAL A 36 6.37 -12.31 -8.12
CA VAL A 36 5.11 -11.68 -7.70
C VAL A 36 4.09 -11.81 -8.83
N TYR A 37 2.88 -12.18 -8.48
CA TYR A 37 1.78 -12.39 -9.41
C TYR A 37 0.61 -11.48 -9.04
N VAL A 38 -0.02 -10.88 -10.04
CA VAL A 38 -1.27 -10.13 -9.92
C VAL A 38 -2.29 -10.76 -10.85
N ASN A 39 -3.42 -11.19 -10.31
CA ASN A 39 -4.47 -11.91 -11.05
C ASN A 39 -3.89 -13.09 -11.85
N ASP A 40 -3.07 -13.91 -11.19
CA ASP A 40 -2.37 -15.09 -11.72
C ASP A 40 -1.31 -14.82 -12.80
N GLN A 41 -1.03 -13.55 -13.10
CA GLN A 41 0.01 -13.17 -14.05
C GLN A 41 1.26 -12.65 -13.33
N ARG A 42 2.43 -13.19 -13.67
CA ARG A 42 3.70 -12.68 -13.13
C ARG A 42 3.93 -11.26 -13.61
N ILE A 43 4.19 -10.36 -12.67
CA ILE A 43 4.35 -8.93 -12.96
C ILE A 43 5.81 -8.52 -13.17
N SER A 44 5.99 -7.40 -13.87
CA SER A 44 7.23 -6.66 -14.01
C SER A 44 7.16 -5.34 -13.22
N PRO A 45 8.29 -4.62 -13.03
CA PRO A 45 8.29 -3.31 -12.38
C PRO A 45 7.41 -2.24 -13.06
N SER A 46 7.10 -2.41 -14.34
CA SER A 46 6.23 -1.50 -15.10
C SER A 46 4.76 -1.82 -15.02
N ALA A 47 4.36 -2.89 -14.32
CA ALA A 47 2.97 -3.24 -14.13
C ALA A 47 2.25 -2.22 -13.25
N GLU A 48 0.93 -2.19 -13.34
CA GLU A 48 0.07 -1.35 -12.53
C GLU A 48 -0.83 -2.21 -11.66
N ILE A 49 -0.87 -1.92 -10.36
CA ILE A 49 -1.75 -2.54 -9.39
C ILE A 49 -2.97 -1.64 -9.20
N ARG A 50 -4.16 -2.24 -9.15
CA ARG A 50 -5.44 -1.54 -9.05
C ARG A 50 -6.32 -2.13 -7.95
N ALA A 51 -7.30 -1.36 -7.51
CA ALA A 51 -8.38 -1.88 -6.68
C ALA A 51 -9.13 -2.99 -7.42
N GLY A 52 -9.34 -4.11 -6.75
CA GLY A 52 -9.92 -5.34 -7.29
C GLY A 52 -8.87 -6.42 -7.58
N ASP A 53 -7.58 -6.10 -7.56
CA ASP A 53 -6.53 -7.07 -7.85
C ASP A 53 -6.28 -8.03 -6.69
N SER A 54 -5.93 -9.27 -7.05
CA SER A 54 -5.40 -10.30 -6.15
C SER A 54 -3.89 -10.44 -6.38
N ILE A 55 -3.13 -10.33 -5.30
CA ILE A 55 -1.66 -10.30 -5.32
C ILE A 55 -1.12 -11.51 -4.57
N VAL A 56 -0.22 -12.24 -5.19
CA VAL A 56 0.50 -13.36 -4.60
C VAL A 56 1.99 -13.09 -4.66
N VAL A 57 2.63 -13.06 -3.49
CA VAL A 57 4.09 -12.90 -3.34
C VAL A 57 4.69 -14.26 -3.00
N SER A 58 5.66 -14.72 -3.79
CA SER A 58 6.34 -16.00 -3.56
C SER A 58 7.17 -16.00 -2.26
N HIS A 59 7.77 -17.14 -1.95
CA HIS A 59 8.57 -17.34 -0.73
C HIS A 59 9.82 -16.47 -0.65
N ASP A 60 10.31 -16.00 -1.78
CA ASP A 60 11.49 -15.13 -1.95
C ASP A 60 11.13 -13.74 -2.47
N GLY A 61 9.82 -13.45 -2.59
CA GLY A 61 9.31 -12.23 -3.18
C GLY A 61 9.12 -11.09 -2.18
N GLU A 62 9.12 -9.89 -2.71
CA GLU A 62 8.74 -8.65 -2.02
C GLU A 62 8.11 -7.69 -3.03
N LEU A 63 7.12 -6.94 -2.60
CA LEU A 63 6.44 -5.94 -3.42
C LEU A 63 6.21 -4.67 -2.60
N GLU A 64 6.59 -3.50 -3.15
CA GLU A 64 6.18 -2.19 -2.62
C GLU A 64 5.44 -1.42 -3.73
N PHE A 65 4.28 -0.87 -3.42
CA PHE A 65 3.46 -0.13 -4.38
C PHE A 65 2.63 0.97 -3.71
N VAL A 66 2.14 1.91 -4.52
CA VAL A 66 1.34 3.06 -4.08
C VAL A 66 -0.04 3.02 -4.72
N LEU A 67 -1.08 3.27 -3.95
CA LEU A 67 -2.44 3.50 -4.44
C LEU A 67 -3.04 4.77 -3.80
N GLY A 68 -3.13 5.82 -4.60
CA GLY A 68 -3.57 7.12 -4.09
C GLY A 68 -2.65 7.67 -3.01
N GLU A 69 -3.18 7.87 -1.80
CA GLU A 69 -2.43 8.36 -0.64
C GLU A 69 -1.84 7.24 0.24
N ASP A 70 -1.96 5.99 -0.18
CA ASP A 70 -1.51 4.84 0.60
C ASP A 70 -0.31 4.18 -0.06
N ALA A 71 0.65 3.75 0.75
CA ALA A 71 1.76 2.92 0.28
C ALA A 71 1.80 1.60 1.06
N TYR A 72 2.15 0.55 0.34
CA TYR A 72 2.08 -0.82 0.83
C TYR A 72 3.38 -1.56 0.58
N ARG A 73 3.75 -2.42 1.51
CA ARG A 73 4.80 -3.44 1.36
C ARG A 73 4.23 -4.81 1.69
N LEU A 74 4.34 -5.75 0.77
CA LEU A 74 4.03 -7.16 0.98
C LEU A 74 5.32 -7.95 1.14
N GLY A 75 5.41 -8.69 2.23
CA GLY A 75 6.50 -9.62 2.49
C GLY A 75 6.32 -10.96 1.77
N PRO A 76 7.29 -11.88 1.92
CA PRO A 76 7.23 -13.20 1.35
C PRO A 76 5.99 -14.00 1.77
N ARG A 77 5.52 -14.89 0.91
CA ARG A 77 4.35 -15.77 1.11
C ARG A 77 3.06 -15.03 1.40
N SER A 78 2.94 -13.79 0.96
CA SER A 78 1.73 -12.99 1.15
C SER A 78 0.72 -13.22 0.04
N VAL A 79 -0.55 -13.36 0.43
CA VAL A 79 -1.70 -13.38 -0.46
C VAL A 79 -2.66 -12.29 -0.02
N LEU A 80 -2.79 -11.26 -0.84
CA LEU A 80 -3.60 -10.07 -0.58
C LEU A 80 -4.59 -9.83 -1.71
N THR A 81 -5.83 -9.55 -1.38
CA THR A 81 -6.82 -9.00 -2.32
C THR A 81 -7.15 -7.56 -1.93
N LEU A 82 -7.12 -6.67 -2.91
CA LEU A 82 -7.54 -5.27 -2.79
C LEU A 82 -9.03 -5.18 -3.14
N GLU A 83 -9.92 -5.31 -2.17
CA GLU A 83 -11.36 -5.27 -2.44
C GLU A 83 -11.77 -3.89 -2.94
N ARG A 84 -12.62 -3.84 -4.00
CA ARG A 84 -13.03 -2.62 -4.67
C ARG A 84 -14.46 -2.23 -4.32
N ALA A 85 -14.65 -0.96 -3.94
CA ALA A 85 -15.97 -0.36 -3.87
C ALA A 85 -16.45 0.16 -5.24
N GLY A 86 -17.72 0.53 -5.32
CA GLY A 86 -18.22 1.35 -6.42
C GLY A 86 -17.40 2.63 -6.55
N GLY A 87 -16.95 2.97 -7.78
CA GLY A 87 -16.09 4.13 -8.01
C GLY A 87 -14.59 3.84 -8.09
N GLY A 88 -14.16 2.57 -7.92
CA GLY A 88 -12.78 2.15 -8.20
C GLY A 88 -11.78 2.29 -7.06
N ALA A 89 -12.19 2.80 -5.89
CA ALA A 89 -11.33 2.89 -4.72
C ALA A 89 -11.23 1.54 -3.97
N VAL A 90 -10.12 1.33 -3.23
CA VAL A 90 -9.99 0.19 -2.31
C VAL A 90 -10.93 0.40 -1.13
N SER A 91 -11.81 -0.58 -0.88
CA SER A 91 -12.79 -0.56 0.23
C SER A 91 -12.38 -1.46 1.40
N ALA A 92 -11.59 -2.48 1.14
CA ALA A 92 -11.04 -3.38 2.14
C ALA A 92 -9.78 -4.06 1.61
N LEU A 93 -8.98 -4.56 2.52
CA LEU A 93 -7.83 -5.44 2.25
C LEU A 93 -8.15 -6.82 2.81
N ARG A 94 -7.97 -7.88 2.03
CA ARG A 94 -8.12 -9.26 2.50
C ARG A 94 -6.76 -9.95 2.47
N LEU A 95 -6.15 -10.09 3.65
CA LEU A 95 -4.87 -10.79 3.83
C LEU A 95 -5.16 -12.24 4.24
N LEU A 96 -4.94 -13.18 3.34
CA LEU A 96 -5.15 -14.61 3.61
C LEU A 96 -3.97 -15.24 4.35
N THR A 97 -2.75 -14.85 3.99
CA THR A 97 -1.49 -15.32 4.61
C THR A 97 -0.38 -14.31 4.37
N GLY A 98 0.71 -14.43 5.12
CA GLY A 98 1.90 -13.58 4.98
C GLY A 98 1.78 -12.27 5.74
N ALA A 99 2.37 -11.20 5.20
CA ALA A 99 2.49 -9.92 5.90
C ALA A 99 2.29 -8.72 4.98
N ILE A 100 1.65 -7.69 5.53
CA ILE A 100 1.51 -6.37 4.94
C ILE A 100 2.00 -5.30 5.92
N LEU A 101 2.86 -4.40 5.47
CA LEU A 101 3.12 -3.11 6.09
C LEU A 101 2.46 -2.05 5.23
N GLY A 102 1.63 -1.20 5.82
CA GLY A 102 0.97 -0.12 5.10
C GLY A 102 1.06 1.20 5.84
N VAL A 103 1.18 2.28 5.06
CA VAL A 103 1.02 3.65 5.55
C VAL A 103 -0.16 4.26 4.81
N PHE A 104 -1.08 4.84 5.56
CA PHE A 104 -2.40 5.21 5.06
C PHE A 104 -2.66 6.69 5.24
N GLY A 105 -3.23 7.32 4.21
CA GLY A 105 -3.74 8.68 4.28
C GLY A 105 -4.86 8.83 5.33
N ARG A 106 -5.14 10.07 5.74
CA ARG A 106 -6.25 10.36 6.67
C ARG A 106 -7.58 9.94 6.07
N ARG A 107 -8.40 9.23 6.83
CA ARG A 107 -9.67 8.67 6.37
C ARG A 107 -10.83 9.05 7.28
N HIS A 108 -11.96 9.39 6.67
CA HIS A 108 -13.24 9.55 7.39
C HIS A 108 -13.88 8.19 7.71
N GLN A 109 -13.69 7.21 6.82
CA GLN A 109 -14.16 5.83 7.00
C GLN A 109 -12.99 4.90 7.25
N ARG A 110 -13.19 3.89 8.10
CA ARG A 110 -12.20 2.85 8.35
C ARG A 110 -11.93 2.05 7.09
N LEU A 111 -10.66 1.73 6.85
CA LEU A 111 -10.28 0.72 5.87
C LEU A 111 -10.05 -0.59 6.63
N PRO A 112 -10.90 -1.61 6.45
CA PRO A 112 -10.70 -2.88 7.13
C PRO A 112 -9.62 -3.71 6.44
N VAL A 113 -8.77 -4.37 7.24
CA VAL A 113 -7.93 -5.49 6.83
C VAL A 113 -8.56 -6.76 7.39
N HIS A 114 -9.14 -7.55 6.51
CA HIS A 114 -9.73 -8.85 6.85
C HIS A 114 -8.69 -9.95 6.79
N THR A 115 -8.64 -10.77 7.83
CA THR A 115 -7.86 -12.02 7.89
C THR A 115 -8.80 -13.20 8.07
N ALA A 116 -8.27 -14.41 8.24
CA ALA A 116 -9.09 -15.61 8.40
C ALA A 116 -10.00 -15.58 9.66
N PHE A 117 -9.63 -14.82 10.70
CA PHE A 117 -10.36 -14.84 11.98
C PHE A 117 -10.39 -13.50 12.72
N ALA A 118 -9.83 -12.44 12.14
CA ALA A 118 -9.84 -11.11 12.74
C ALA A 118 -9.97 -10.02 11.67
N THR A 119 -10.42 -8.85 12.09
CA THR A 119 -10.46 -7.64 11.26
C THR A 119 -9.72 -6.51 11.97
N ILE A 120 -8.81 -5.84 11.28
CA ILE A 120 -8.14 -4.64 11.75
C ILE A 120 -8.72 -3.45 10.98
N GLY A 121 -9.34 -2.50 11.67
CA GLY A 121 -9.85 -1.27 11.10
C GLY A 121 -8.80 -0.16 11.15
N ILE A 122 -8.45 0.44 10.01
CA ILE A 122 -7.42 1.48 9.88
C ILE A 122 -8.06 2.85 9.74
N ARG A 123 -7.53 3.85 10.48
CA ARG A 123 -8.04 5.24 10.48
C ARG A 123 -7.01 6.29 10.02
N GLY A 124 -6.07 5.96 9.15
CA GLY A 124 -4.99 6.87 8.75
C GLY A 124 -3.78 6.74 9.69
N THR A 125 -2.95 5.77 9.43
CA THR A 125 -1.93 5.26 10.36
C THR A 125 -0.90 4.44 9.61
N GLY A 126 0.25 4.20 10.24
CA GLY A 126 1.15 3.11 9.89
C GLY A 126 0.73 1.83 10.61
N VAL A 127 0.56 0.74 9.88
CA VAL A 127 0.19 -0.55 10.47
C VAL A 127 0.96 -1.68 9.80
N PHE A 128 1.40 -2.63 10.61
CA PHE A 128 1.90 -3.92 10.15
C PHE A 128 0.94 -5.03 10.62
N VAL A 129 0.62 -5.92 9.70
CA VAL A 129 -0.22 -7.11 9.96
C VAL A 129 0.46 -8.31 9.35
N SER A 130 0.64 -9.38 10.11
CA SER A 130 1.01 -10.68 9.59
C SER A 130 0.07 -11.76 10.11
N THR A 131 -0.27 -12.73 9.27
CA THR A 131 -1.23 -13.77 9.61
C THR A 131 -0.81 -15.14 9.13
N THR A 132 -1.14 -16.13 9.96
CA THR A 132 -1.08 -17.56 9.71
C THR A 132 -2.47 -18.17 9.99
N PRO A 133 -2.71 -19.45 9.78
CA PRO A 133 -4.00 -20.07 10.10
C PRO A 133 -4.42 -19.98 11.58
N SER A 134 -3.47 -19.86 12.51
CA SER A 134 -3.73 -19.87 13.97
C SER A 134 -3.31 -18.61 14.71
N GLN A 135 -2.56 -17.72 14.07
CA GLN A 135 -2.01 -16.53 14.75
C GLN A 135 -2.08 -15.32 13.83
N LEU A 136 -2.47 -14.20 14.42
CA LEU A 136 -2.34 -12.87 13.86
C LEU A 136 -1.39 -12.06 14.72
N TYR A 137 -0.44 -11.40 14.09
CA TYR A 137 0.33 -10.31 14.70
C TYR A 137 -0.10 -9.00 14.07
N THR A 138 -0.38 -7.98 14.88
CA THR A 138 -0.66 -6.62 14.42
C THR A 138 0.13 -5.61 15.22
N CYS A 139 0.68 -4.61 14.54
CA CYS A 139 1.36 -3.48 15.18
C CYS A 139 0.75 -2.18 14.65
N THR A 140 0.14 -1.39 15.54
CA THR A 140 -0.15 0.02 15.27
C THR A 140 1.15 0.78 15.38
N CYS A 141 1.81 1.07 14.24
CA CYS A 141 3.11 1.72 14.24
C CYS A 141 3.01 3.17 14.71
N TYR A 142 1.95 3.86 14.32
CA TYR A 142 1.50 5.18 14.81
C TYR A 142 0.05 5.41 14.39
N GLY A 143 -0.67 6.30 15.10
CA GLY A 143 -2.08 6.57 14.87
C GLY A 143 -3.00 5.61 15.62
N THR A 144 -4.10 5.18 15.01
CA THR A 144 -5.12 4.37 15.68
C THR A 144 -5.63 3.25 14.79
N THR A 145 -5.75 2.05 15.34
CA THR A 145 -6.40 0.89 14.73
C THR A 145 -7.47 0.32 15.66
N ASP A 146 -8.47 -0.35 15.07
CA ASP A 146 -9.45 -1.14 15.81
C ASP A 146 -9.18 -2.62 15.52
N LEU A 147 -9.22 -3.47 16.53
CA LEU A 147 -9.14 -4.93 16.40
C LEU A 147 -10.49 -5.56 16.74
N LEU A 148 -11.02 -6.35 15.82
CA LEU A 148 -12.18 -7.21 16.05
C LEU A 148 -11.75 -8.67 15.85
N ALA A 149 -11.74 -9.47 16.93
CA ALA A 149 -11.32 -10.86 16.92
C ALA A 149 -12.18 -11.68 17.90
N GLY A 150 -13.15 -12.44 17.41
CA GLY A 150 -14.13 -13.13 18.24
C GLY A 150 -14.91 -12.17 19.12
N ALA A 151 -14.79 -12.34 20.45
CA ALA A 151 -15.40 -11.46 21.45
C ALA A 151 -14.57 -10.19 21.75
N HIS A 152 -13.33 -10.12 21.27
CA HIS A 152 -12.46 -8.96 21.46
C HIS A 152 -12.83 -7.85 20.48
N ASN A 153 -13.05 -6.64 21.03
CA ASN A 153 -13.27 -5.42 20.28
C ASN A 153 -12.48 -4.30 20.95
N GLU A 154 -11.27 -4.08 20.47
CA GLU A 154 -10.28 -3.24 21.13
C GLU A 154 -9.79 -2.14 20.18
N VAL A 155 -9.44 -0.98 20.75
CA VAL A 155 -8.85 0.14 20.01
C VAL A 155 -7.42 0.33 20.48
N PHE A 156 -6.49 0.30 19.55
CA PHE A 156 -5.08 0.51 19.81
C PHE A 156 -4.61 1.83 19.23
N SER A 157 -4.02 2.67 20.07
CA SER A 157 -3.35 3.89 19.63
C SER A 157 -1.86 3.82 19.93
N ALA A 158 -1.05 4.42 19.07
CA ALA A 158 0.38 4.51 19.23
C ALA A 158 0.90 5.85 18.74
N THR A 159 1.92 6.37 19.39
CA THR A 159 2.83 7.36 18.84
C THR A 159 3.99 6.67 18.13
N HIS A 160 4.44 5.53 18.68
CA HIS A 160 5.53 4.71 18.14
C HIS A 160 5.38 3.27 18.64
N HIS A 161 4.88 2.38 17.78
CA HIS A 161 4.67 0.95 17.94
C HIS A 161 3.90 0.49 19.19
N ASN A 162 2.71 -0.02 18.96
CA ASN A 162 1.89 -0.74 19.92
C ASN A 162 1.46 -2.06 19.28
N ALA A 163 2.11 -3.15 19.67
CA ALA A 163 2.00 -4.44 19.01
C ALA A 163 1.25 -5.48 19.84
N HIS A 164 0.48 -6.33 19.17
CA HIS A 164 -0.32 -7.38 19.77
C HIS A 164 -0.28 -8.66 18.94
N ILE A 165 -0.38 -9.79 19.66
CA ILE A 165 -0.60 -11.11 19.06
C ILE A 165 -2.02 -11.55 19.41
N VAL A 166 -2.71 -12.08 18.42
CA VAL A 166 -4.00 -12.77 18.57
C VAL A 166 -3.78 -14.23 18.26
N ASP A 167 -3.90 -15.09 19.25
CA ASP A 167 -3.86 -16.53 19.10
C ASP A 167 -5.28 -17.08 18.97
N ARG A 168 -5.52 -17.91 17.95
CA ARG A 168 -6.75 -18.67 17.77
C ARG A 168 -6.54 -20.09 18.29
N HIS A 169 -7.33 -20.49 19.28
CA HIS A 169 -7.29 -21.82 19.86
C HIS A 169 -8.15 -22.83 19.08
N GLY A 170 -7.90 -24.11 19.30
CA GLY A 170 -8.60 -25.20 18.60
C GLY A 170 -10.11 -25.26 18.89
N ASP A 171 -10.57 -24.72 20.01
CA ASP A 171 -11.98 -24.56 20.38
C ASP A 171 -12.63 -23.31 19.76
N GLY A 172 -11.90 -22.55 18.96
CA GLY A 172 -12.35 -21.32 18.31
C GLY A 172 -12.26 -20.06 19.18
N THR A 173 -11.86 -20.18 20.46
CA THR A 173 -11.60 -19.01 21.31
C THR A 173 -10.36 -18.26 20.84
N MET A 174 -10.26 -16.99 21.21
CA MET A 174 -9.13 -16.13 20.87
C MET A 174 -8.58 -15.46 22.11
N THR A 175 -7.25 -15.24 22.11
CA THR A 175 -6.58 -14.45 23.14
C THR A 175 -5.79 -13.35 22.50
N VAL A 176 -5.87 -12.14 23.07
CA VAL A 176 -5.10 -10.96 22.65
C VAL A 176 -4.05 -10.67 23.70
N LYS A 177 -2.79 -10.54 23.28
CA LYS A 177 -1.65 -10.28 24.17
C LYS A 177 -0.78 -9.19 23.60
N ALA A 178 -0.25 -8.31 24.45
CA ALA A 178 0.78 -7.37 24.05
C ALA A 178 2.05 -8.10 23.57
N SER A 179 2.74 -7.50 22.61
CA SER A 179 3.96 -8.04 22.01
C SER A 179 4.97 -6.93 21.78
N SER A 180 6.23 -7.30 21.54
CA SER A 180 7.24 -6.38 21.02
C SER A 180 7.08 -6.23 19.50
N MET A 181 7.64 -5.13 18.95
CA MET A 181 7.73 -4.92 17.50
C MET A 181 8.54 -6.05 16.85
N GLN A 182 8.03 -6.58 15.73
CA GLN A 182 8.70 -7.60 14.92
C GLN A 182 8.20 -7.56 13.47
N GLY A 183 9.03 -8.07 12.55
CA GLY A 183 8.68 -8.26 11.14
C GLY A 183 8.72 -6.99 10.27
N HIS A 184 8.95 -5.83 10.86
CA HIS A 184 9.13 -4.55 10.19
C HIS A 184 10.02 -3.63 11.03
N ASP A 185 10.42 -2.48 10.47
CA ASP A 185 11.24 -1.47 11.12
C ASP A 185 10.83 -0.03 10.72
N ASP A 186 11.42 0.95 11.42
CA ASP A 186 11.17 2.38 11.18
C ASP A 186 11.64 2.85 9.81
N GLU A 187 12.71 2.28 9.28
CA GLU A 187 13.24 2.64 7.97
C GLU A 187 12.24 2.27 6.86
N GLN A 188 11.62 1.10 6.97
CA GLN A 188 10.56 0.67 6.06
C GLN A 188 9.35 1.62 6.11
N LEU A 189 8.95 2.08 7.30
CA LEU A 189 7.87 3.05 7.46
C LEU A 189 8.23 4.40 6.83
N ARG A 190 9.45 4.92 7.07
CA ARG A 190 9.94 6.15 6.45
C ARG A 190 9.96 6.05 4.94
N ARG A 191 10.39 4.92 4.40
CA ARG A 191 10.42 4.68 2.95
C ARG A 191 9.02 4.68 2.35
N LEU A 192 8.06 3.97 2.95
CA LEU A 192 6.69 3.95 2.47
C LEU A 192 6.02 5.33 2.55
N GLU A 193 6.22 6.08 3.63
CA GLU A 193 5.70 7.45 3.75
C GLU A 193 6.34 8.38 2.73
N ALA A 194 7.63 8.22 2.43
CA ALA A 194 8.31 9.01 1.41
C ALA A 194 7.73 8.79 0.01
N TYR A 195 7.26 7.58 -0.34
CA TYR A 195 6.59 7.31 -1.61
C TYR A 195 5.31 8.13 -1.82
N VAL A 196 4.67 8.54 -0.75
CA VAL A 196 3.44 9.36 -0.77
C VAL A 196 3.66 10.80 -0.26
N GLY A 197 4.93 11.23 -0.23
CA GLY A 197 5.33 12.61 0.10
C GLY A 197 5.13 12.99 1.57
N ARG A 198 5.12 12.02 2.48
CA ARG A 198 4.91 12.23 3.92
C ARG A 198 6.11 11.77 4.76
N ARG A 199 6.00 11.98 6.07
CA ARG A 199 6.90 11.41 7.10
C ARG A 199 6.06 10.74 8.18
N PRO A 200 6.59 9.68 8.85
CA PRO A 200 5.93 9.07 9.99
C PRO A 200 5.69 10.06 11.13
N LEU A 201 4.61 9.88 11.88
CA LEU A 201 4.28 10.79 13.00
C LEU A 201 5.36 10.82 14.09
N PHE A 202 6.08 9.72 14.30
CA PHE A 202 7.15 9.64 15.29
C PHE A 202 8.43 10.42 14.91
N ASP A 203 8.58 10.84 13.66
CA ASP A 203 9.70 11.70 13.23
C ASP A 203 9.43 13.19 13.50
N HIS A 204 8.27 13.54 14.04
CA HIS A 204 7.87 14.92 14.39
C HIS A 204 7.90 15.18 15.90
N THR A 205 8.32 14.21 16.71
CA THR A 205 8.51 14.29 18.17
C THR A 205 10.03 14.41 18.51
#